data_89be4cf8fc6e3c28284b7df4b68f3d76
#
_entry.id   89be4cf8fc6e3c28284b7df4b68f3d76
#
_cell.length_a   1.000
_cell.length_b   1.000
_cell.length_c   1.000
_cell.angle_alpha   90.00
_cell.angle_beta   90.00
_cell.angle_gamma   90.00
#
_symmetry.space_group_name_H-M   'P 1'
#
loop_
_entity.id
_entity.type
_entity.pdbx_description
1 polymer ?
#
loop_
_entity_poly.entity_id
_entity_poly.type
_entity_poly.pdbx_seq_one_letter_code
_entity_poly.pdbx_strand_id
1 'polypeptide(L)'
;MGWGNNYFRTPLYPRMGIQQTVFEKEAFHRFLTDYTGALNGCAGADKTWNRGALASEVRAFYSEQATEYGYTSLRDWQQVKKPLVNPLYSAVGVLGFMGPFFCESQLNTDLPEIEYPFTLAHEMAHLAGVTSEAEANYWAYVFCRQSKDAAVRYSGYLGLFVYAASNASALLQNDELVAWIETLSPVVLEDHRSIQEFWQGKRVKAIDNVQRWMMDRLLKSNHVTEGAHDYFGVIAMIMTMDAQIGTEI
;
A
#
# COMPACT_ATOMS: atom_id res chain seq x y z
N MET A 1 10.90 25.10 2.22
CA MET A 1 11.21 24.07 1.18
C MET A 1 9.92 23.33 0.89
N GLY A 2 9.56 23.12 -0.39
CA GLY A 2 8.33 22.45 -0.77
C GLY A 2 8.48 20.92 -0.65
N TRP A 3 7.36 20.21 -0.53
CA TRP A 3 7.31 18.73 -0.47
C TRP A 3 8.01 18.06 -1.65
N GLY A 4 7.99 18.68 -2.83
CA GLY A 4 8.67 18.18 -4.04
C GLY A 4 10.18 17.95 -3.89
N ASN A 5 10.84 18.52 -2.88
CA ASN A 5 12.25 18.22 -2.60
C ASN A 5 12.45 16.76 -2.15
N ASN A 6 11.40 16.07 -1.70
CA ASN A 6 11.47 14.67 -1.33
C ASN A 6 11.78 13.75 -2.53
N TYR A 7 11.47 14.16 -3.77
CA TYR A 7 11.85 13.41 -4.98
C TYR A 7 13.37 13.30 -5.18
N PHE A 8 14.16 14.17 -4.54
CA PHE A 8 15.62 14.10 -4.56
C PHE A 8 16.20 13.38 -3.35
N ARG A 9 15.36 12.80 -2.51
CA ARG A 9 15.80 12.00 -1.36
C ARG A 9 16.38 10.67 -1.86
N THR A 10 17.48 10.25 -1.24
CA THR A 10 18.04 8.91 -1.48
C THR A 10 16.98 7.84 -1.24
N PRO A 11 16.79 6.86 -2.13
CA PRO A 11 15.86 5.74 -1.94
C PRO A 11 16.07 4.99 -0.62
N LEU A 12 15.06 4.26 -0.15
CA LEU A 12 15.08 3.59 1.15
C LEU A 12 16.25 2.61 1.30
N TYR A 13 16.48 1.75 0.33
CA TYR A 13 17.56 0.75 0.39
C TYR A 13 18.95 1.35 0.66
N PRO A 14 19.45 2.32 -0.13
CA PRO A 14 20.72 2.98 0.16
C PRO A 14 20.74 3.70 1.52
N ARG A 15 19.61 4.26 1.97
CA ARG A 15 19.54 4.91 3.30
C ARG A 15 19.73 3.92 4.44
N MET A 16 19.26 2.70 4.26
CA MET A 16 19.37 1.63 5.24
C MET A 16 20.66 0.81 5.09
N GLY A 17 21.48 1.10 4.09
CA GLY A 17 22.65 0.28 3.77
C GLY A 17 22.30 -1.09 3.22
N ILE A 18 21.10 -1.27 2.70
CA ILE A 18 20.55 -2.52 2.21
C ILE A 18 20.73 -2.57 0.69
N GLN A 19 21.02 -3.74 0.15
CA GLN A 19 21.02 -4.00 -1.28
C GLN A 19 19.78 -4.81 -1.64
N GLN A 20 19.10 -4.39 -2.70
CA GLN A 20 17.98 -5.16 -3.22
C GLN A 20 18.43 -6.59 -3.57
N THR A 21 17.74 -7.57 -3.03
CA THR A 21 18.05 -8.98 -3.23
C THR A 21 17.22 -9.54 -4.39
N VAL A 22 17.86 -10.32 -5.24
CA VAL A 22 17.15 -11.16 -6.21
C VAL A 22 16.82 -12.47 -5.51
N PHE A 23 15.55 -12.80 -5.44
CA PHE A 23 15.09 -14.01 -4.77
C PHE A 23 14.88 -15.15 -5.75
N GLU A 24 15.26 -16.34 -5.31
CA GLU A 24 14.95 -17.58 -6.02
C GLU A 24 13.47 -17.96 -5.83
N LYS A 25 12.98 -18.81 -6.71
CA LYS A 25 11.58 -19.26 -6.74
C LYS A 25 11.13 -19.84 -5.40
N GLU A 26 11.99 -20.61 -4.75
CA GLU A 26 11.72 -21.23 -3.45
C GLU A 26 11.51 -20.21 -2.32
N ALA A 27 12.26 -19.10 -2.35
CA ALA A 27 12.05 -18.01 -1.39
C ALA A 27 10.70 -17.33 -1.61
N PHE A 28 10.29 -17.14 -2.86
CA PHE A 28 8.98 -16.59 -3.18
C PHE A 28 7.84 -17.53 -2.76
N HIS A 29 7.99 -18.84 -2.95
CA HIS A 29 7.01 -19.83 -2.46
C HIS A 29 6.84 -19.78 -0.93
N ARG A 30 7.95 -19.69 -0.18
CA ARG A 30 7.89 -19.49 1.28
C ARG A 30 7.14 -18.21 1.64
N PHE A 31 7.52 -17.10 1.01
CA PHE A 31 6.82 -15.83 1.21
C PHE A 31 5.31 -15.97 0.97
N LEU A 32 4.88 -16.58 -0.13
CA LEU A 32 3.45 -16.77 -0.43
C LEU A 32 2.75 -17.64 0.63
N THR A 33 3.43 -18.68 1.15
CA THR A 33 2.88 -19.57 2.18
C THR A 33 2.65 -18.81 3.48
N ASP A 34 3.66 -18.07 3.95
CA ASP A 34 3.61 -17.31 5.20
C ASP A 34 2.62 -16.15 5.09
N TYR A 35 2.66 -15.41 3.99
CA TYR A 35 1.72 -14.34 3.70
C TYR A 35 0.26 -14.85 3.69
N THR A 36 -0.01 -15.95 2.99
CA THR A 36 -1.36 -16.53 2.90
C THR A 36 -1.83 -17.04 4.27
N GLY A 37 -0.95 -17.66 5.04
CA GLY A 37 -1.23 -18.09 6.41
C GLY A 37 -1.66 -16.92 7.31
N ALA A 38 -0.90 -15.81 7.25
CA ALA A 38 -1.20 -14.60 8.00
C ALA A 38 -2.50 -13.90 7.54
N LEU A 39 -2.71 -13.80 6.22
CA LEU A 39 -3.92 -13.23 5.63
C LEU A 39 -5.16 -14.04 6.04
N ASN A 40 -5.12 -15.35 5.90
CA ASN A 40 -6.22 -16.24 6.28
C ASN A 40 -6.48 -16.19 7.80
N GLY A 41 -5.43 -16.11 8.61
CA GLY A 41 -5.51 -16.04 10.06
C GLY A 41 -6.20 -14.79 10.61
N CYS A 42 -6.23 -13.71 9.82
CA CYS A 42 -6.92 -12.45 10.16
C CYS A 42 -8.28 -12.32 9.45
N ALA A 43 -8.62 -13.21 8.52
CA ALA A 43 -9.87 -13.14 7.77
C ALA A 43 -11.09 -13.30 8.71
N GLY A 44 -12.12 -12.48 8.48
CA GLY A 44 -13.34 -12.48 9.29
C GLY A 44 -13.26 -11.65 10.58
N ALA A 45 -12.15 -10.95 10.84
CA ALA A 45 -12.06 -10.00 11.95
C ALA A 45 -13.12 -8.89 11.82
N ASP A 46 -13.60 -8.41 12.95
CA ASP A 46 -14.59 -7.31 13.00
C ASP A 46 -13.94 -6.00 12.52
N LYS A 47 -14.48 -5.45 11.45
CA LYS A 47 -13.94 -4.28 10.74
C LYS A 47 -14.45 -2.97 11.36
N THR A 48 -14.40 -2.86 12.68
CA THR A 48 -14.81 -1.66 13.42
C THR A 48 -13.61 -1.01 14.10
N TRP A 49 -13.35 0.24 13.82
CA TRP A 49 -12.29 1.04 14.43
C TRP A 49 -12.67 2.49 14.60
N ASN A 50 -12.04 3.14 15.56
CA ASN A 50 -12.10 4.58 15.69
C ASN A 50 -11.08 5.21 14.72
N ARG A 51 -11.57 5.86 13.66
CA ARG A 51 -10.72 6.48 12.63
C ARG A 51 -9.76 7.53 13.19
N GLY A 52 -10.17 8.26 14.25
CA GLY A 52 -9.30 9.24 14.90
C GLY A 52 -8.16 8.60 15.70
N ALA A 53 -8.45 7.54 16.43
CA ALA A 53 -7.43 6.76 17.15
C ALA A 53 -6.45 6.12 16.16
N LEU A 54 -6.95 5.46 15.11
CA LEU A 54 -6.13 4.86 14.07
C LEU A 54 -5.21 5.89 13.38
N ALA A 55 -5.73 7.08 13.04
CA ALA A 55 -4.90 8.14 12.46
C ALA A 55 -3.79 8.62 13.42
N SER A 56 -4.05 8.60 14.73
CA SER A 56 -3.05 8.95 15.75
C SER A 56 -1.98 7.86 15.87
N GLU A 57 -2.35 6.58 15.78
CA GLU A 57 -1.43 5.44 15.78
C GLU A 57 -0.52 5.46 14.55
N VAL A 58 -1.09 5.69 13.35
CA VAL A 58 -0.31 5.84 12.11
C VAL A 58 0.67 7.00 12.21
N ARG A 59 0.25 8.14 12.78
CA ARG A 59 1.13 9.30 12.98
C ARG A 59 2.27 8.98 13.93
N ALA A 60 1.99 8.32 15.05
CA ALA A 60 3.01 7.90 16.01
C ALA A 60 4.03 6.98 15.34
N PHE A 61 3.56 5.97 14.61
CA PHE A 61 4.41 5.06 13.84
C PHE A 61 5.37 5.82 12.91
N TYR A 62 4.88 6.72 12.04
CA TYR A 62 5.77 7.48 11.16
C TYR A 62 6.69 8.44 11.89
N SER A 63 6.31 8.95 13.05
CA SER A 63 7.18 9.80 13.86
C SER A 63 8.34 9.01 14.48
N GLU A 64 8.13 7.73 14.82
CA GLU A 64 9.20 6.82 15.25
C GLU A 64 10.14 6.50 14.08
N GLN A 65 9.58 6.14 12.91
CA GLN A 65 10.37 5.85 11.72
C GLN A 65 11.15 7.08 11.21
N ALA A 66 10.67 8.29 11.48
CA ALA A 66 11.31 9.53 11.06
C ALA A 66 12.75 9.65 11.59
N THR A 67 12.99 9.26 12.81
CA THR A 67 14.32 9.34 13.45
C THR A 67 15.29 8.33 12.83
N GLU A 68 14.83 7.13 12.55
CA GLU A 68 15.67 6.03 12.07
C GLU A 68 15.93 6.12 10.56
N TYR A 69 14.90 6.45 9.78
CA TYR A 69 14.97 6.39 8.31
C TYR A 69 14.96 7.76 7.63
N GLY A 70 15.08 8.84 8.39
CA GLY A 70 15.23 10.19 7.86
C GLY A 70 13.96 10.74 7.21
N TYR A 71 12.78 10.31 7.64
CA TYR A 71 11.52 10.89 7.23
C TYR A 71 11.21 12.19 7.98
N THR A 72 10.12 12.85 7.58
CA THR A 72 9.61 14.01 8.31
C THR A 72 8.69 13.53 9.43
N SER A 73 9.02 13.88 10.67
CA SER A 73 8.11 13.62 11.79
C SER A 73 6.81 14.39 11.57
N LEU A 74 5.69 13.66 11.64
CA LEU A 74 4.37 14.23 11.45
C LEU A 74 3.90 14.98 12.70
N ARG A 75 3.42 16.21 12.51
CA ARG A 75 2.86 17.03 13.57
C ARG A 75 1.39 16.66 13.82
N ASP A 76 0.85 16.96 15.01
CA ASP A 76 -0.51 16.59 15.41
C ASP A 76 -1.61 17.10 14.47
N TRP A 77 -1.39 18.23 13.82
CA TRP A 77 -2.33 18.80 12.87
C TRP A 77 -2.21 18.22 11.46
N GLN A 78 -1.13 17.49 11.15
CA GLN A 78 -0.96 16.83 9.86
C GLN A 78 -1.79 15.55 9.82
N GLN A 79 -2.78 15.56 8.97
CA GLN A 79 -3.70 14.45 8.75
C GLN A 79 -4.17 14.43 7.31
N VAL A 80 -4.63 13.29 6.86
CA VAL A 80 -5.28 13.19 5.57
C VAL A 80 -6.60 13.94 5.57
N LYS A 81 -6.87 14.66 4.48
CA LYS A 81 -8.08 15.47 4.30
C LYS A 81 -9.12 14.72 3.45
N LYS A 82 -10.35 15.18 3.54
CA LYS A 82 -11.41 14.74 2.61
C LYS A 82 -11.28 15.52 1.31
N PRO A 83 -11.38 14.87 0.13
CA PRO A 83 -11.42 15.58 -1.14
C PRO A 83 -12.63 16.50 -1.23
N LEU A 84 -12.46 17.68 -1.82
CA LEU A 84 -13.58 18.60 -2.09
C LEU A 84 -14.57 17.99 -3.09
N VAL A 85 -14.09 17.19 -4.03
CA VAL A 85 -14.89 16.56 -5.09
C VAL A 85 -14.73 15.04 -5.02
N ASN A 86 -15.16 14.44 -3.90
CA ASN A 86 -15.04 13.00 -3.68
C ASN A 86 -15.66 12.12 -4.79
N PRO A 87 -16.83 12.46 -5.36
CA PRO A 87 -17.40 11.66 -6.45
C PRO A 87 -16.48 11.53 -7.67
N LEU A 88 -15.63 12.53 -7.94
CA LEU A 88 -14.66 12.45 -9.03
C LEU A 88 -13.54 11.44 -8.69
N TYR A 89 -13.04 11.42 -7.45
CA TYR A 89 -12.08 10.43 -7.00
C TYR A 89 -12.62 9.01 -7.17
N SER A 90 -13.85 8.77 -6.73
CA SER A 90 -14.49 7.46 -6.85
C SER A 90 -14.74 7.08 -8.31
N ALA A 91 -15.15 8.03 -9.15
CA ALA A 91 -15.41 7.80 -10.58
C ALA A 91 -14.15 7.37 -11.36
N VAL A 92 -12.97 7.73 -10.88
CA VAL A 92 -11.68 7.35 -11.48
C VAL A 92 -10.94 6.28 -10.68
N GLY A 93 -11.49 5.82 -9.56
CA GLY A 93 -10.90 4.78 -8.73
C GLY A 93 -9.66 5.22 -7.94
N VAL A 94 -9.55 6.52 -7.62
CA VAL A 94 -8.49 7.06 -6.78
C VAL A 94 -8.85 6.86 -5.31
N LEU A 95 -8.04 6.10 -4.58
CA LEU A 95 -8.24 5.80 -3.17
C LEU A 95 -7.75 6.95 -2.29
N GLY A 96 -6.62 7.54 -2.66
CA GLY A 96 -6.02 8.69 -2.03
C GLY A 96 -5.16 9.49 -3.01
N PHE A 97 -4.73 10.66 -2.63
CA PHE A 97 -3.93 11.53 -3.48
C PHE A 97 -3.08 12.50 -2.66
N MET A 98 -1.79 12.52 -2.92
CA MET A 98 -0.87 13.52 -2.37
C MET A 98 -0.74 14.71 -3.30
N GLY A 99 -1.21 15.88 -2.85
CA GLY A 99 -1.03 17.16 -3.54
C GLY A 99 0.33 17.78 -3.22
N PRO A 100 1.35 17.64 -4.10
CA PRO A 100 2.73 18.03 -3.77
C PRO A 100 2.90 19.54 -3.59
N PHE A 101 2.04 20.35 -4.19
CA PHE A 101 2.10 21.82 -4.08
C PHE A 101 1.67 22.33 -2.70
N PHE A 102 0.73 21.68 -2.06
CA PHE A 102 0.17 22.09 -0.77
C PHE A 102 0.65 21.20 0.39
N CYS A 103 1.43 20.17 0.10
CA CYS A 103 1.85 19.16 1.10
C CYS A 103 0.65 18.56 1.84
N GLU A 104 -0.42 18.28 1.11
CA GLU A 104 -1.68 17.76 1.64
C GLU A 104 -2.00 16.41 1.00
N SER A 105 -2.25 15.42 1.82
CA SER A 105 -2.81 14.15 1.36
C SER A 105 -4.32 14.12 1.59
N GLN A 106 -5.03 13.53 0.65
CA GLN A 106 -6.47 13.39 0.64
C GLN A 106 -6.84 11.92 0.56
N LEU A 107 -7.87 11.52 1.28
CA LEU A 107 -8.35 10.15 1.33
C LEU A 107 -9.79 10.09 0.86
N ASN A 108 -10.09 9.23 -0.11
CA ASN A 108 -11.43 9.02 -0.63
C ASN A 108 -12.39 8.64 0.50
N THR A 109 -13.51 9.37 0.62
CA THR A 109 -14.48 9.13 1.69
C THR A 109 -15.37 7.91 1.44
N ASP A 110 -15.36 7.38 0.21
CA ASP A 110 -16.13 6.19 -0.18
C ASP A 110 -15.36 4.89 0.04
N LEU A 111 -14.13 4.95 0.58
CA LEU A 111 -13.33 3.76 0.86
C LEU A 111 -14.13 2.75 1.69
N PRO A 112 -14.25 1.49 1.23
CA PRO A 112 -14.69 0.38 2.08
C PRO A 112 -13.90 0.34 3.40
N GLU A 113 -14.58 0.02 4.50
CA GLU A 113 -13.93 0.01 5.82
C GLU A 113 -12.68 -0.89 5.82
N ILE A 114 -12.73 -2.01 5.12
CA ILE A 114 -11.62 -2.97 5.02
C ILE A 114 -10.35 -2.39 4.35
N GLU A 115 -10.48 -1.44 3.43
CA GLU A 115 -9.35 -0.79 2.75
C GLU A 115 -8.82 0.42 3.53
N TYR A 116 -9.60 0.94 4.48
CA TYR A 116 -9.30 2.21 5.14
C TYR A 116 -7.97 2.23 5.90
N PRO A 117 -7.62 1.24 6.76
CA PRO A 117 -6.36 1.27 7.52
C PRO A 117 -5.11 1.29 6.64
N PHE A 118 -5.06 0.41 5.65
CA PHE A 118 -3.91 0.33 4.74
C PHE A 118 -3.78 1.62 3.91
N THR A 119 -4.87 2.10 3.33
CA THR A 119 -4.85 3.31 2.50
C THR A 119 -4.52 4.55 3.33
N LEU A 120 -5.03 4.65 4.57
CA LEU A 120 -4.68 5.73 5.48
C LEU A 120 -3.17 5.74 5.76
N ALA A 121 -2.59 4.59 6.09
CA ALA A 121 -1.18 4.49 6.38
C ALA A 121 -0.32 4.82 5.14
N HIS A 122 -0.72 4.37 3.94
CA HIS A 122 -0.09 4.70 2.67
C HIS A 122 -0.08 6.23 2.41
N GLU A 123 -1.21 6.89 2.55
CA GLU A 123 -1.31 8.34 2.34
C GLU A 123 -0.53 9.13 3.38
N MET A 124 -0.45 8.64 4.60
CA MET A 124 0.36 9.26 5.64
C MET A 124 1.87 9.05 5.44
N ALA A 125 2.29 7.97 4.76
CA ALA A 125 3.68 7.81 4.30
C ALA A 125 4.08 8.97 3.38
N HIS A 126 3.22 9.33 2.45
CA HIS A 126 3.47 10.48 1.58
C HIS A 126 3.58 11.79 2.36
N LEU A 127 2.76 12.01 3.40
CA LEU A 127 2.90 13.17 4.29
C LEU A 127 4.24 13.17 5.03
N ALA A 128 4.76 12.00 5.41
CA ALA A 128 6.08 11.85 6.02
C ALA A 128 7.24 12.04 5.01
N GLY A 129 6.93 12.21 3.73
CA GLY A 129 7.88 12.50 2.66
C GLY A 129 8.35 11.30 1.86
N VAL A 130 7.65 10.17 1.94
CA VAL A 130 7.83 9.04 1.04
C VAL A 130 7.27 9.39 -0.34
N THR A 131 8.07 9.24 -1.39
CA THR A 131 7.67 9.57 -2.77
C THR A 131 7.47 8.36 -3.66
N SER A 132 8.08 7.22 -3.31
CA SER A 132 7.91 5.95 -3.99
C SER A 132 6.62 5.26 -3.54
N GLU A 133 5.81 4.82 -4.50
CA GLU A 133 4.59 4.05 -4.24
C GLU A 133 4.91 2.70 -3.58
N ALA A 134 5.98 2.02 -4.03
CA ALA A 134 6.43 0.77 -3.42
C ALA A 134 6.82 0.96 -1.96
N GLU A 135 7.57 2.03 -1.66
CA GLU A 135 7.98 2.38 -0.30
C GLU A 135 6.77 2.77 0.57
N ALA A 136 5.80 3.50 0.03
CA ALA A 136 4.57 3.86 0.74
C ALA A 136 3.71 2.61 1.07
N ASN A 137 3.58 1.69 0.11
CA ASN A 137 2.90 0.41 0.32
C ASN A 137 3.63 -0.48 1.34
N TYR A 138 4.97 -0.53 1.27
CA TYR A 138 5.78 -1.24 2.25
C TYR A 138 5.52 -0.74 3.68
N TRP A 139 5.61 0.57 3.91
CA TRP A 139 5.39 1.16 5.23
C TRP A 139 3.96 1.02 5.73
N ALA A 140 2.97 1.14 4.83
CA ALA A 140 1.58 0.88 5.17
C ALA A 140 1.37 -0.58 5.62
N TYR A 141 1.99 -1.52 4.92
CA TYR A 141 1.99 -2.91 5.31
C TYR A 141 2.66 -3.15 6.67
N VAL A 142 3.85 -2.58 6.90
CA VAL A 142 4.57 -2.72 8.18
C VAL A 142 3.72 -2.19 9.34
N PHE A 143 3.13 -1.00 9.19
CA PHE A 143 2.22 -0.46 10.18
C PHE A 143 1.06 -1.42 10.49
N CYS A 144 0.35 -1.86 9.44
CA CYS A 144 -0.81 -2.72 9.60
C CYS A 144 -0.42 -4.07 10.26
N ARG A 145 0.67 -4.69 9.81
CA ARG A 145 1.15 -5.97 10.33
C ARG A 145 1.47 -5.93 11.83
N GLN A 146 2.02 -4.83 12.31
CA GLN A 146 2.39 -4.64 13.72
C GLN A 146 1.20 -4.30 14.62
N SER A 147 0.02 -4.02 14.05
CA SER A 147 -1.15 -3.65 14.83
C SER A 147 -1.62 -4.82 15.72
N LYS A 148 -2.08 -4.48 16.91
CA LYS A 148 -2.74 -5.43 17.83
C LYS A 148 -4.13 -5.82 17.33
N ASP A 149 -4.76 -4.97 16.52
CA ASP A 149 -6.08 -5.21 15.95
C ASP A 149 -5.98 -6.12 14.72
N ALA A 150 -6.66 -7.27 14.79
CA ALA A 150 -6.67 -8.24 13.71
C ALA A 150 -7.28 -7.69 12.41
N ALA A 151 -8.26 -6.80 12.50
CA ALA A 151 -8.87 -6.19 11.31
C ALA A 151 -7.92 -5.18 10.64
N VAL A 152 -7.11 -4.45 11.40
CA VAL A 152 -6.06 -3.59 10.85
C VAL A 152 -4.99 -4.43 10.17
N ARG A 153 -4.55 -5.55 10.78
CA ARG A 153 -3.63 -6.49 10.14
C ARG A 153 -4.21 -7.04 8.85
N TYR A 154 -5.48 -7.46 8.88
CA TYR A 154 -6.18 -7.96 7.70
C TYR A 154 -6.22 -6.94 6.57
N SER A 155 -6.51 -5.66 6.86
CA SER A 155 -6.44 -4.58 5.88
C SER A 155 -5.06 -4.48 5.23
N GLY A 156 -3.99 -4.60 6.00
CA GLY A 156 -2.61 -4.59 5.50
C GLY A 156 -2.31 -5.74 4.54
N TYR A 157 -2.65 -6.97 4.95
CA TYR A 157 -2.47 -8.13 4.09
C TYR A 157 -3.34 -8.05 2.84
N LEU A 158 -4.61 -7.67 2.96
CA LEU A 158 -5.51 -7.57 1.81
C LEU A 158 -5.10 -6.44 0.86
N GLY A 159 -4.53 -5.34 1.37
CA GLY A 159 -3.96 -4.26 0.56
C GLY A 159 -2.79 -4.72 -0.31
N LEU A 160 -2.02 -5.72 0.15
CA LEU A 160 -0.96 -6.33 -0.64
C LEU A 160 -1.43 -7.43 -1.59
N PHE A 161 -2.67 -7.91 -1.48
CA PHE A 161 -3.15 -9.09 -2.20
C PHE A 161 -3.00 -8.96 -3.72
N VAL A 162 -3.31 -7.80 -4.28
CA VAL A 162 -3.16 -7.52 -5.71
C VAL A 162 -1.68 -7.66 -6.16
N TYR A 163 -0.74 -7.21 -5.33
CA TYR A 163 0.69 -7.32 -5.62
C TYR A 163 1.17 -8.77 -5.52
N ALA A 164 0.77 -9.49 -4.48
CA ALA A 164 1.11 -10.91 -4.32
C ALA A 164 0.53 -11.75 -5.47
N ALA A 165 -0.74 -11.55 -5.83
CA ALA A 165 -1.40 -12.25 -6.92
C ALA A 165 -0.78 -11.95 -8.29
N SER A 166 -0.38 -10.69 -8.55
CA SER A 166 0.30 -10.31 -9.78
C SER A 166 1.67 -10.99 -9.90
N ASN A 167 2.45 -11.02 -8.81
CA ASN A 167 3.75 -11.70 -8.78
C ASN A 167 3.57 -13.22 -8.92
N ALA A 168 2.60 -13.82 -8.24
CA ALA A 168 2.30 -15.25 -8.36
C ALA A 168 1.93 -15.60 -9.79
N SER A 169 1.06 -14.82 -10.42
CA SER A 169 0.67 -15.04 -11.84
C SER A 169 1.84 -14.95 -12.82
N ALA A 170 2.86 -14.14 -12.50
CA ALA A 170 4.02 -13.97 -13.39
C ALA A 170 5.14 -14.98 -13.15
N LEU A 171 5.28 -15.49 -11.92
CA LEU A 171 6.43 -16.31 -11.51
C LEU A 171 6.10 -17.81 -11.37
N LEU A 172 4.83 -18.15 -11.08
CA LEU A 172 4.40 -19.53 -10.89
C LEU A 172 3.92 -20.16 -12.19
N GLN A 173 4.05 -21.47 -12.29
CA GLN A 173 3.37 -22.24 -13.34
C GLN A 173 1.87 -22.34 -13.04
N ASN A 174 1.08 -22.67 -14.05
CA ASN A 174 -0.39 -22.68 -13.90
C ASN A 174 -0.90 -23.60 -12.78
N ASP A 175 -0.31 -24.77 -12.63
CA ASP A 175 -0.64 -25.73 -11.58
C ASP A 175 -0.26 -25.21 -10.17
N GLU A 176 0.90 -24.59 -10.04
CA GLU A 176 1.35 -23.95 -8.80
C GLU A 176 0.47 -22.77 -8.43
N LEU A 177 0.08 -21.95 -9.42
CA LEU A 177 -0.82 -20.80 -9.21
C LEU A 177 -2.19 -21.27 -8.74
N VAL A 178 -2.76 -22.30 -9.37
CA VAL A 178 -4.05 -22.90 -8.96
C VAL A 178 -3.94 -23.44 -7.54
N ALA A 179 -2.89 -24.21 -7.25
CA ALA A 179 -2.66 -24.75 -5.91
C ALA A 179 -2.55 -23.65 -4.85
N TRP A 180 -1.86 -22.53 -5.16
CA TRP A 180 -1.81 -21.38 -4.25
C TRP A 180 -3.19 -20.74 -4.05
N ILE A 181 -3.96 -20.51 -5.11
CA ILE A 181 -5.32 -19.93 -5.02
C ILE A 181 -6.22 -20.79 -4.13
N GLU A 182 -6.11 -22.12 -4.21
CA GLU A 182 -6.88 -23.06 -3.38
C GLU A 182 -6.54 -22.98 -1.89
N THR A 183 -5.38 -22.41 -1.52
CA THR A 183 -5.01 -22.17 -0.11
C THR A 183 -5.67 -20.93 0.50
N LEU A 184 -6.21 -20.03 -0.33
CA LEU A 184 -6.86 -18.82 0.12
C LEU A 184 -8.22 -19.11 0.77
N SER A 185 -8.47 -18.45 1.90
CA SER A 185 -9.78 -18.55 2.57
C SER A 185 -10.90 -18.04 1.65
N PRO A 186 -12.06 -18.70 1.61
CA PRO A 186 -13.24 -18.19 0.89
C PRO A 186 -13.62 -16.76 1.31
N VAL A 187 -13.39 -16.38 2.57
CA VAL A 187 -13.63 -15.02 3.08
C VAL A 187 -12.72 -14.01 2.39
N VAL A 188 -11.44 -14.33 2.19
CA VAL A 188 -10.47 -13.46 1.49
C VAL A 188 -10.90 -13.24 0.05
N LEU A 189 -11.28 -14.32 -0.65
CA LEU A 189 -11.70 -14.24 -2.04
C LEU A 189 -13.00 -13.43 -2.19
N GLU A 190 -13.93 -13.59 -1.26
CA GLU A 190 -15.19 -12.84 -1.22
C GLU A 190 -14.95 -11.35 -0.94
N ASP A 191 -14.15 -11.03 0.09
CA ASP A 191 -13.81 -9.64 0.41
C ASP A 191 -13.11 -8.95 -0.77
N HIS A 192 -12.14 -9.63 -1.42
CA HIS A 192 -11.46 -9.10 -2.60
C HIS A 192 -12.44 -8.85 -3.76
N ARG A 193 -13.33 -9.81 -4.03
CA ARG A 193 -14.36 -9.67 -5.07
C ARG A 193 -15.30 -8.49 -4.77
N SER A 194 -15.77 -8.39 -3.53
CA SER A 194 -16.66 -7.30 -3.09
C SER A 194 -16.02 -5.92 -3.26
N ILE A 195 -14.72 -5.79 -2.94
CA ILE A 195 -13.96 -4.55 -3.19
C ILE A 195 -13.91 -4.24 -4.69
N GLN A 196 -13.60 -5.22 -5.52
CA GLN A 196 -13.56 -5.02 -6.98
C GLN A 196 -14.91 -4.60 -7.55
N GLU A 197 -15.99 -5.27 -7.15
CA GLU A 197 -17.35 -4.95 -7.59
C GLU A 197 -17.77 -3.54 -7.13
N PHE A 198 -17.45 -3.17 -5.89
CA PHE A 198 -17.69 -1.83 -5.36
C PHE A 198 -17.04 -0.75 -6.23
N TRP A 199 -15.74 -0.89 -6.50
CA TRP A 199 -15.01 0.09 -7.31
C TRP A 199 -15.43 0.07 -8.79
N GLN A 200 -15.73 -1.09 -9.35
CA GLN A 200 -16.28 -1.19 -10.72
C GLN A 200 -17.62 -0.47 -10.83
N GLY A 201 -18.49 -0.57 -9.82
CA GLY A 201 -19.75 0.15 -9.76
C GLY A 201 -19.62 1.67 -9.66
N LYS A 202 -18.51 2.17 -9.13
CA LYS A 202 -18.22 3.60 -8.99
C LYS A 202 -17.51 4.20 -10.20
N ARG A 203 -16.71 3.43 -10.94
CA ARG A 203 -15.89 3.92 -12.05
C ARG A 203 -16.70 4.33 -13.28
N VAL A 204 -16.34 5.47 -13.84
CA VAL A 204 -16.88 5.97 -15.10
C VAL A 204 -15.81 5.81 -16.19
N LYS A 205 -15.97 4.84 -17.07
CA LYS A 205 -14.98 4.46 -18.11
C LYS A 205 -14.47 5.62 -18.97
N ALA A 206 -15.33 6.59 -19.29
CA ALA A 206 -14.95 7.74 -20.09
C ALA A 206 -13.94 8.66 -19.40
N ILE A 207 -14.00 8.76 -18.05
CA ILE A 207 -13.13 9.60 -17.24
C ILE A 207 -11.82 8.85 -16.92
N ASP A 208 -11.89 7.55 -16.73
CA ASP A 208 -10.76 6.68 -16.41
C ASP A 208 -9.64 6.75 -17.47
N ASN A 209 -9.99 6.84 -18.75
CA ASN A 209 -9.01 6.99 -19.83
C ASN A 209 -8.28 8.34 -19.82
N VAL A 210 -8.98 9.42 -19.51
CA VAL A 210 -8.41 10.78 -19.42
C VAL A 210 -7.47 10.87 -18.22
N GLN A 211 -7.89 10.31 -17.09
CA GLN A 211 -7.07 10.29 -15.88
C GLN A 211 -5.77 9.48 -16.07
N ARG A 212 -5.84 8.27 -16.65
CA ARG A 212 -4.65 7.46 -16.94
C ARG A 212 -3.67 8.21 -17.83
N TRP A 213 -4.14 8.86 -18.87
CA TRP A 213 -3.32 9.68 -19.75
C TRP A 213 -2.67 10.86 -19.01
N MET A 214 -3.43 11.56 -18.13
CA MET A 214 -2.93 12.69 -17.37
C MET A 214 -1.92 12.25 -16.31
N MET A 215 -2.19 11.14 -15.60
CA MET A 215 -1.30 10.58 -14.59
C MET A 215 0.01 10.08 -15.21
N ASP A 216 -0.04 9.36 -16.34
CA ASP A 216 1.15 8.92 -17.07
C ASP A 216 2.03 10.11 -17.50
N ARG A 217 1.43 11.21 -17.95
CA ARG A 217 2.19 12.43 -18.26
C ARG A 217 2.80 13.09 -17.03
N LEU A 218 2.07 13.14 -15.92
CA LEU A 218 2.53 13.76 -14.68
C LEU A 218 3.70 12.96 -14.08
N LEU A 219 3.59 11.65 -14.05
CA LEU A 219 4.66 10.75 -13.59
C LEU A 219 5.91 10.86 -14.46
N LYS A 220 5.76 10.85 -15.78
CA LYS A 220 6.87 11.03 -16.72
C LYS A 220 7.54 12.40 -16.61
N SER A 221 6.78 13.48 -16.35
CA SER A 221 7.33 14.82 -16.17
C SER A 221 8.14 14.97 -14.88
N ASN A 222 7.87 14.14 -13.87
CA ASN A 222 8.57 14.12 -12.58
C ASN A 222 9.71 13.09 -12.53
N HIS A 223 10.16 12.56 -13.68
CA HIS A 223 11.21 11.53 -13.76
C HIS A 223 10.91 10.23 -13.00
N VAL A 224 9.66 9.95 -12.69
CA VAL A 224 9.23 8.66 -12.14
C VAL A 224 9.15 7.69 -13.32
N THR A 225 10.23 6.96 -13.56
CA THR A 225 10.32 5.95 -14.63
C THR A 225 9.48 4.70 -14.33
N GLU A 226 9.07 4.54 -13.10
CA GLU A 226 8.36 3.37 -12.56
C GLU A 226 6.85 3.63 -12.47
N GLY A 227 6.21 4.06 -13.53
CA GLY A 227 4.75 4.25 -13.56
C GLY A 227 3.97 3.04 -12.99
N ALA A 228 2.75 2.81 -13.41
CA ALA A 228 1.83 1.74 -12.94
C ALA A 228 2.37 0.28 -12.97
N HIS A 229 3.67 0.05 -13.18
CA HIS A 229 4.31 -1.27 -13.29
C HIS A 229 5.09 -1.72 -12.06
N ASP A 230 5.02 -1.01 -10.92
CA ASP A 230 5.80 -1.38 -9.72
C ASP A 230 5.14 -2.47 -8.85
N TYR A 231 4.32 -3.33 -9.47
CA TYR A 231 3.77 -4.49 -8.75
C TYR A 231 4.86 -5.45 -8.24
N PHE A 232 5.98 -5.54 -8.97
CA PHE A 232 7.10 -6.37 -8.55
C PHE A 232 7.93 -5.72 -7.44
N GLY A 233 8.06 -4.40 -7.44
CA GLY A 233 8.87 -3.66 -6.48
C GLY A 233 8.41 -3.79 -5.05
N VAL A 234 7.09 -3.78 -4.81
CA VAL A 234 6.52 -3.88 -3.45
C VAL A 234 6.87 -5.22 -2.80
N ILE A 235 6.62 -6.34 -3.48
CA ILE A 235 6.89 -7.68 -2.93
C ILE A 235 8.40 -7.90 -2.76
N ALA A 236 9.20 -7.49 -3.76
CA ALA A 236 10.65 -7.57 -3.65
C ALA A 236 11.19 -6.73 -2.48
N MET A 237 10.59 -5.57 -2.22
CA MET A 237 10.94 -4.73 -1.07
C MET A 237 10.62 -5.44 0.24
N ILE A 238 9.43 -6.00 0.41
CA ILE A 238 9.03 -6.74 1.61
C ILE A 238 9.99 -7.91 1.85
N MET A 239 10.21 -8.76 0.84
CA MET A 239 11.11 -9.91 0.97
C MET A 239 12.55 -9.50 1.30
N THR A 240 13.06 -8.42 0.68
CA THR A 240 14.42 -7.91 0.96
C THR A 240 14.53 -7.41 2.40
N MET A 241 13.55 -6.67 2.86
CA MET A 241 13.53 -6.09 4.20
C MET A 241 13.38 -7.19 5.27
N ASP A 242 12.48 -8.14 5.06
CA ASP A 242 12.28 -9.27 5.98
C ASP A 242 13.55 -10.15 6.09
N ALA A 243 14.24 -10.40 4.97
CA ALA A 243 15.46 -11.18 4.96
C ALA A 243 16.66 -10.49 5.66
N GLN A 244 16.73 -9.17 5.65
CA GLN A 244 17.89 -8.43 6.15
C GLN A 244 17.67 -7.81 7.54
N ILE A 245 16.43 -7.51 7.91
CA ILE A 245 16.09 -6.92 9.22
C ILE A 245 15.60 -8.00 10.20
N GLY A 246 15.30 -9.21 9.69
CA GLY A 246 14.81 -10.33 10.52
C GLY A 246 13.38 -10.11 11.04
N THR A 247 12.61 -9.28 10.35
CA THR A 247 11.18 -9.13 10.60
C THR A 247 10.45 -10.29 9.94
N GLU A 248 10.41 -11.44 10.60
CA GLU A 248 9.60 -12.57 10.13
C GLU A 248 8.12 -12.17 10.02
N ILE A 249 7.47 -12.66 8.97
CA ILE A 249 6.03 -12.51 8.70
C ILE A 249 5.23 -13.22 9.79
#